data_ebf6787807f64b7bc6ada544961f3631
#
_entry.id   ebf6787807f64b7bc6ada544961f3631
#
_cell.length_a   1.000
_cell.length_b   1.000
_cell.length_c   1.000
_cell.angle_alpha   90.00
_cell.angle_beta   90.00
_cell.angle_gamma   90.00
#
_symmetry.space_group_name_H-M   'P 1'
#
loop_
_entity.id
_entity.type
_entity.pdbx_description
1 polymer ?
#
loop_
_entity_poly.entity_id
_entity_poly.type
_entity_poly.pdbx_seq_one_letter_code
_entity_poly.pdbx_strand_id
1 'polypeptide(L)'
;MGTAIHNNEDITIPQKNDGIKGVGIYHKGCLDGTAAAAVLLKKFPDVLLRPLSHRYKEEDLNNIVEETDNEAIVYIVDFSLREGHSEKLIEKVKEVVNIDHHIGSEEKLKILDKNYSNFSFVFNNERSGASLTWTYFFGEKDIPQLVKYIEDSDIWRFTYGDDTRYAVSYLYQFSGHPEKMLDYVNASEEEIEKILMDGKMIKEYRDGQRDVLLRDVSPINLKIKEHVVPVHNTPEFLRSDVGHVLATQLGKTVATFVINGDTVKLHFRGNDEHDPSALELAKILNGGGHRNAAAASVTLGEFFEMVEK
;
A
#
# COMPACT_ATOMS: atom_id res chain seq x y z
N MET A 1 11.18 14.13 14.76
CA MET A 1 10.65 13.46 15.95
C MET A 1 9.32 14.15 16.28
N GLY A 2 8.23 13.66 15.79
CA GLY A 2 6.89 14.17 16.06
C GLY A 2 5.96 12.98 16.20
N THR A 3 5.90 12.41 17.40
CA THR A 3 4.92 11.42 17.78
C THR A 3 3.86 12.11 18.62
N ALA A 4 2.77 12.53 18.00
CA ALA A 4 1.55 12.80 18.74
C ALA A 4 0.85 11.46 19.01
N ILE A 5 1.38 10.69 19.97
CA ILE A 5 0.63 9.55 20.53
C ILE A 5 -0.25 10.16 21.60
N HIS A 6 -1.48 10.46 21.29
CA HIS A 6 -2.48 10.64 22.31
C HIS A 6 -2.84 9.25 22.84
N ASN A 7 -2.51 8.98 24.10
CA ASN A 7 -2.96 7.78 24.83
C ASN A 7 -4.50 7.82 24.90
N ASN A 8 -5.14 7.06 24.02
CA ASN A 8 -6.58 6.86 24.06
C ASN A 8 -6.90 5.65 24.91
N GLU A 9 -7.20 5.91 26.19
CA GLU A 9 -8.00 5.00 27.02
C GLU A 9 -9.46 5.13 26.51
N ASP A 10 -10.01 3.99 26.04
CA ASP A 10 -11.44 3.77 25.73
C ASP A 10 -12.14 4.69 24.70
N ILE A 11 -11.75 4.58 23.43
CA ILE A 11 -12.69 4.94 22.36
C ILE A 11 -13.63 3.75 22.15
N THR A 12 -14.77 3.76 22.81
CA THR A 12 -15.88 2.85 22.53
C THR A 12 -16.68 3.43 21.38
N ILE A 13 -16.67 2.79 20.20
CA ILE A 13 -17.65 3.12 19.16
C ILE A 13 -19.03 2.81 19.74
N PRO A 14 -19.99 3.75 19.71
CA PRO A 14 -21.33 3.49 20.18
C PRO A 14 -21.93 2.30 19.44
N GLN A 15 -22.46 1.32 20.19
CA GLN A 15 -23.12 0.16 19.59
C GLN A 15 -24.32 0.58 18.72
N LYS A 16 -24.50 -0.15 17.63
CA LYS A 16 -25.50 -0.01 16.59
C LYS A 16 -26.91 0.19 17.16
N ASN A 17 -27.42 1.40 17.05
CA ASN A 17 -28.81 1.71 16.83
C ASN A 17 -28.86 3.04 16.08
N ASP A 18 -29.35 3.02 14.84
CA ASP A 18 -29.65 4.17 14.00
C ASP A 18 -28.44 4.89 13.35
N GLY A 19 -27.85 4.30 12.30
CA GLY A 19 -26.87 4.91 11.43
C GLY A 19 -25.47 4.23 11.45
N ILE A 20 -24.70 4.40 10.39
CA ILE A 20 -23.34 3.86 10.26
C ILE A 20 -22.41 4.68 11.16
N LYS A 21 -22.07 4.18 12.34
CA LYS A 21 -21.31 4.92 13.35
C LYS A 21 -19.79 4.78 13.26
N GLY A 22 -19.27 3.94 12.39
CA GLY A 22 -17.84 3.75 12.15
C GLY A 22 -17.55 3.40 10.71
N VAL A 23 -16.65 4.14 10.06
CA VAL A 23 -16.21 3.89 8.68
C VAL A 23 -14.71 3.71 8.67
N GLY A 24 -14.23 2.65 8.00
CA GLY A 24 -12.81 2.39 7.76
C GLY A 24 -12.48 2.59 6.27
N ILE A 25 -11.76 3.64 5.92
CA ILE A 25 -11.23 3.82 4.57
C ILE A 25 -9.83 3.21 4.55
N TYR A 26 -9.56 2.32 3.59
CA TYR A 26 -8.26 1.65 3.51
C TYR A 26 -7.72 1.58 2.08
N HIS A 27 -6.39 1.41 1.96
CA HIS A 27 -5.71 1.31 0.66
C HIS A 27 -6.12 0.04 -0.09
N LYS A 28 -6.83 0.24 -1.20
CA LYS A 28 -7.34 -0.83 -2.06
C LYS A 28 -6.23 -1.56 -2.80
N GLY A 29 -6.28 -2.90 -2.78
CA GLY A 29 -5.37 -3.75 -3.57
C GLY A 29 -3.93 -3.80 -3.05
N CYS A 30 -3.71 -3.30 -1.84
CA CYS A 30 -2.49 -3.44 -1.07
C CYS A 30 -2.65 -4.51 0.00
N LEU A 31 -1.62 -5.30 0.27
CA LEU A 31 -1.65 -6.30 1.33
C LEU A 31 -1.65 -5.63 2.70
N ASP A 32 -0.83 -4.59 2.86
CA ASP A 32 -0.75 -3.80 4.10
C ASP A 32 -2.07 -3.10 4.41
N GLY A 33 -2.67 -2.40 3.44
CA GLY A 33 -3.99 -1.78 3.60
C GLY A 33 -5.08 -2.79 3.92
N THR A 34 -5.03 -4.01 3.35
CA THR A 34 -5.97 -5.09 3.68
C THR A 34 -5.78 -5.57 5.12
N ALA A 35 -4.54 -5.71 5.58
CA ALA A 35 -4.23 -6.09 6.96
C ALA A 35 -4.61 -4.99 7.95
N ALA A 36 -4.37 -3.72 7.62
CA ALA A 36 -4.82 -2.58 8.42
C ALA A 36 -6.35 -2.56 8.58
N ALA A 37 -7.09 -2.82 7.50
CA ALA A 37 -8.55 -2.96 7.55
C ALA A 37 -9.00 -4.17 8.38
N ALA A 38 -8.27 -5.30 8.33
CA ALA A 38 -8.54 -6.46 9.18
C ALA A 38 -8.32 -6.14 10.67
N VAL A 39 -7.32 -5.33 11.00
CA VAL A 39 -7.10 -4.83 12.36
C VAL A 39 -8.27 -3.95 12.83
N LEU A 40 -8.81 -3.10 11.93
CA LEU A 40 -10.05 -2.35 12.22
C LEU A 40 -11.22 -3.28 12.51
N LEU A 41 -11.44 -4.33 11.71
CA LEU A 41 -12.50 -5.33 11.95
C LEU A 41 -12.31 -6.06 13.27
N LYS A 42 -11.06 -6.36 13.66
CA LYS A 42 -10.77 -6.96 14.97
C LYS A 42 -11.18 -6.05 16.12
N LYS A 43 -10.94 -4.76 16.00
CA LYS A 43 -11.32 -3.78 17.04
C LYS A 43 -12.82 -3.47 16.99
N PHE A 44 -13.37 -3.33 15.80
CA PHE A 44 -14.74 -2.89 15.54
C PHE A 44 -15.41 -3.84 14.52
N PRO A 45 -16.01 -4.94 14.96
CA PRO A 45 -16.59 -5.95 14.07
C PRO A 45 -17.67 -5.42 13.11
N ASP A 46 -18.33 -4.32 13.48
CA ASP A 46 -19.41 -3.69 12.69
C ASP A 46 -18.93 -2.47 11.87
N VAL A 47 -17.61 -2.20 11.80
CA VAL A 47 -17.08 -1.09 11.01
C VAL A 47 -17.39 -1.28 9.52
N LEU A 48 -17.86 -0.21 8.86
CA LEU A 48 -18.13 -0.25 7.44
C LEU A 48 -16.83 0.05 6.66
N LEU A 49 -16.27 -0.95 6.02
CA LEU A 49 -15.05 -0.80 5.25
C LEU A 49 -15.30 -0.25 3.84
N ARG A 50 -14.47 0.73 3.43
CA ARG A 50 -14.50 1.39 2.12
C ARG A 50 -13.11 1.39 1.49
N PRO A 51 -12.84 0.53 0.48
CA PRO A 51 -11.56 0.49 -0.21
C PRO A 51 -11.41 1.67 -1.17
N LEU A 52 -10.33 2.43 -1.06
CA LEU A 52 -9.94 3.46 -2.03
C LEU A 52 -8.52 3.22 -2.56
N SER A 53 -8.31 3.45 -3.84
CA SER A 53 -6.97 3.47 -4.46
C SER A 53 -6.49 4.91 -4.63
N HIS A 54 -5.20 5.14 -4.81
CA HIS A 54 -4.67 6.50 -5.09
C HIS A 54 -5.33 7.18 -6.33
N ARG A 55 -5.94 6.38 -7.22
CA ARG A 55 -6.66 6.85 -8.42
C ARG A 55 -8.17 6.87 -8.26
N TYR A 56 -8.69 6.88 -7.01
CA TYR A 56 -10.13 6.95 -6.79
C TYR A 56 -10.72 8.21 -7.47
N LYS A 57 -11.95 8.11 -7.94
CA LYS A 57 -12.68 9.24 -8.50
C LYS A 57 -13.29 10.07 -7.37
N GLU A 58 -13.55 11.33 -7.64
CA GLU A 58 -14.24 12.21 -6.67
C GLU A 58 -15.62 11.66 -6.28
N GLU A 59 -16.31 11.01 -7.23
CA GLU A 59 -17.58 10.34 -7.01
C GLU A 59 -17.48 9.22 -5.96
N ASP A 60 -16.38 8.42 -5.96
CA ASP A 60 -16.17 7.37 -4.97
C ASP A 60 -16.10 7.94 -3.54
N LEU A 61 -15.43 9.09 -3.38
CA LEU A 61 -15.37 9.77 -2.10
C LEU A 61 -16.72 10.40 -1.73
N ASN A 62 -17.38 11.08 -2.67
CA ASN A 62 -18.66 11.72 -2.41
C ASN A 62 -19.70 10.69 -1.94
N ASN A 63 -19.73 9.51 -2.52
CA ASN A 63 -20.60 8.41 -2.07
C ASN A 63 -20.27 8.00 -0.62
N ILE A 64 -19.00 7.88 -0.26
CA ILE A 64 -18.59 7.59 1.13
C ILE A 64 -19.05 8.72 2.07
N VAL A 65 -18.83 9.97 1.68
CA VAL A 65 -19.23 11.14 2.47
C VAL A 65 -20.75 11.18 2.64
N GLU A 66 -21.54 10.94 1.60
CA GLU A 66 -23.00 10.95 1.65
C GLU A 66 -23.56 9.84 2.55
N GLU A 67 -23.01 8.62 2.47
CA GLU A 67 -23.43 7.47 3.26
C GLU A 67 -23.00 7.54 4.73
N THR A 68 -22.04 8.40 5.07
CA THR A 68 -21.48 8.48 6.43
C THR A 68 -22.33 9.40 7.31
N ASP A 69 -22.70 8.90 8.49
CA ASP A 69 -23.45 9.66 9.50
C ASP A 69 -22.58 10.79 10.12
N ASN A 70 -23.21 11.91 10.52
CA ASN A 70 -22.51 13.04 11.13
C ASN A 70 -21.88 12.70 12.49
N GLU A 71 -22.41 11.72 13.20
CA GLU A 71 -21.88 11.22 14.47
C GLU A 71 -20.83 10.11 14.28
N ALA A 72 -20.47 9.79 13.03
CA ALA A 72 -19.50 8.75 12.74
C ALA A 72 -18.06 9.15 13.11
N ILE A 73 -17.26 8.13 13.48
CA ILE A 73 -15.81 8.20 13.52
C ILE A 73 -15.28 7.53 12.25
N VAL A 74 -14.45 8.23 11.51
CA VAL A 74 -13.83 7.71 10.27
C VAL A 74 -12.37 7.42 10.51
N TYR A 75 -11.97 6.16 10.31
CA TYR A 75 -10.58 5.74 10.33
C TYR A 75 -10.06 5.62 8.89
N ILE A 76 -8.96 6.30 8.57
CA ILE A 76 -8.28 6.17 7.28
C ILE A 76 -6.96 5.46 7.57
N VAL A 77 -6.77 4.25 7.04
CA VAL A 77 -5.63 3.38 7.39
C VAL A 77 -4.83 2.96 6.16
N ASP A 78 -3.50 2.99 6.26
CA ASP A 78 -2.55 2.74 5.17
C ASP A 78 -2.86 3.62 3.93
N PHE A 79 -3.44 4.78 4.16
CA PHE A 79 -3.91 5.64 3.08
C PHE A 79 -4.07 7.07 3.56
N SER A 80 -3.92 8.02 2.63
CA SER A 80 -4.33 9.42 2.85
C SER A 80 -5.09 9.94 1.66
N LEU A 81 -6.19 10.63 1.91
CA LEU A 81 -6.99 11.26 0.86
C LEU A 81 -6.22 12.40 0.18
N ARG A 82 -6.58 12.75 -1.04
CA ARG A 82 -6.00 13.90 -1.76
C ARG A 82 -6.33 15.22 -1.06
N GLU A 83 -5.56 16.26 -1.36
CA GLU A 83 -5.78 17.61 -0.87
C GLU A 83 -7.21 18.09 -1.19
N GLY A 84 -7.87 18.76 -0.24
CA GLY A 84 -9.26 19.17 -0.32
C GLY A 84 -10.29 18.06 -0.09
N HIS A 85 -9.88 16.80 -0.07
CA HIS A 85 -10.78 15.65 0.08
C HIS A 85 -10.92 15.21 1.55
N SER A 86 -9.85 15.35 2.34
CA SER A 86 -9.91 15.09 3.78
C SER A 86 -10.84 16.08 4.47
N GLU A 87 -10.81 17.33 4.05
CA GLU A 87 -11.62 18.43 4.57
C GLU A 87 -13.12 18.15 4.41
N LYS A 88 -13.55 17.60 3.27
CA LYS A 88 -14.95 17.20 3.03
C LYS A 88 -15.47 16.21 4.07
N LEU A 89 -14.63 15.24 4.47
CA LEU A 89 -14.98 14.28 5.53
C LEU A 89 -14.97 14.94 6.91
N ILE A 90 -13.91 15.69 7.23
CA ILE A 90 -13.72 16.34 8.54
C ILE A 90 -14.87 17.28 8.86
N GLU A 91 -15.35 18.05 7.87
CA GLU A 91 -16.46 19.00 8.03
C GLU A 91 -17.81 18.32 8.25
N LYS A 92 -17.95 17.05 7.87
CA LYS A 92 -19.20 16.31 7.97
C LYS A 92 -19.31 15.45 9.22
N VAL A 93 -18.22 14.80 9.64
CA VAL A 93 -18.26 13.74 10.63
C VAL A 93 -17.79 14.21 12.01
N LYS A 94 -18.07 13.41 13.03
CA LYS A 94 -17.68 13.71 14.41
C LYS A 94 -16.16 13.74 14.58
N GLU A 95 -15.44 12.77 13.97
CA GLU A 95 -14.00 12.62 14.11
C GLU A 95 -13.40 11.88 12.92
N VAL A 96 -12.19 12.29 12.51
CA VAL A 96 -11.37 11.57 11.53
C VAL A 96 -10.02 11.23 12.14
N VAL A 97 -9.63 9.97 12.07
CA VAL A 97 -8.31 9.48 12.47
C VAL A 97 -7.58 8.93 11.26
N ASN A 98 -6.45 9.52 10.88
CA ASN A 98 -5.64 9.04 9.75
C ASN A 98 -4.39 8.34 10.25
N ILE A 99 -4.21 7.06 9.89
CA ILE A 99 -3.04 6.24 10.24
C ILE A 99 -2.31 5.90 8.95
N ASP A 100 -1.14 6.48 8.72
CA ASP A 100 -0.43 6.36 7.45
C ASP A 100 1.09 6.37 7.64
N HIS A 101 1.82 5.86 6.65
CA HIS A 101 3.28 5.80 6.62
C HIS A 101 3.89 6.38 5.32
N HIS A 102 3.08 6.76 4.36
CA HIS A 102 3.52 7.28 3.08
C HIS A 102 4.10 8.69 3.22
N ILE A 103 5.40 8.87 2.98
CA ILE A 103 6.14 10.14 3.16
C ILE A 103 5.43 11.34 2.50
N GLY A 104 4.80 11.12 1.35
CA GLY A 104 4.08 12.18 0.63
C GLY A 104 2.84 12.72 1.34
N SER A 105 2.36 12.08 2.41
CA SER A 105 1.17 12.51 3.15
C SER A 105 1.49 13.33 4.41
N GLU A 106 2.70 13.24 4.95
CA GLU A 106 3.05 13.74 6.29
C GLU A 106 2.74 15.24 6.48
N GLU A 107 3.22 16.10 5.57
CA GLU A 107 3.01 17.55 5.70
C GLU A 107 1.53 17.94 5.63
N LYS A 108 0.76 17.29 4.78
CA LYS A 108 -0.69 17.48 4.69
C LYS A 108 -1.39 17.07 5.99
N LEU A 109 -1.03 15.94 6.56
CA LEU A 109 -1.61 15.46 7.82
C LEU A 109 -1.35 16.43 8.98
N LYS A 110 -0.12 16.98 9.07
CA LYS A 110 0.22 18.04 10.05
C LYS A 110 -0.62 19.30 9.88
N ILE A 111 -0.89 19.70 8.64
CA ILE A 111 -1.72 20.88 8.35
C ILE A 111 -3.17 20.64 8.78
N LEU A 112 -3.71 19.45 8.49
CA LEU A 112 -5.07 19.09 8.88
C LEU A 112 -5.21 19.03 10.41
N ASP A 113 -4.29 18.39 11.12
CA ASP A 113 -4.28 18.28 12.58
C ASP A 113 -4.22 19.67 13.26
N LYS A 114 -3.48 20.60 12.68
CA LYS A 114 -3.41 21.98 13.15
C LYS A 114 -4.71 22.76 12.95
N ASN A 115 -5.42 22.50 11.85
CA ASN A 115 -6.56 23.31 11.41
C ASN A 115 -7.90 22.79 11.91
N TYR A 116 -8.01 21.50 12.24
CA TYR A 116 -9.28 20.85 12.57
C TYR A 116 -9.17 20.11 13.90
N SER A 117 -9.95 20.52 14.89
CA SER A 117 -9.94 19.92 16.24
C SER A 117 -10.54 18.51 16.30
N ASN A 118 -11.27 18.09 15.27
CA ASN A 118 -11.85 16.75 15.11
C ASN A 118 -11.08 15.88 14.13
N PHE A 119 -9.82 16.24 13.83
CA PHE A 119 -8.88 15.43 13.06
C PHE A 119 -7.67 15.09 13.91
N SER A 120 -7.21 13.87 13.82
CA SER A 120 -5.95 13.41 14.40
C SER A 120 -5.25 12.44 13.46
N PHE A 121 -3.94 12.27 13.62
CA PHE A 121 -3.19 11.35 12.79
C PHE A 121 -2.07 10.63 13.54
N VAL A 122 -1.72 9.44 13.03
CA VAL A 122 -0.52 8.69 13.37
C VAL A 122 0.33 8.55 12.12
N PHE A 123 1.60 8.91 12.20
CA PHE A 123 2.51 8.82 11.08
C PHE A 123 3.86 8.27 11.50
N ASN A 124 4.34 7.25 10.79
CA ASN A 124 5.71 6.77 10.92
C ASN A 124 6.10 6.00 9.64
N ASN A 125 7.04 6.53 8.87
CA ASN A 125 7.51 5.93 7.62
C ASN A 125 8.47 4.74 7.80
N GLU A 126 8.85 4.42 9.04
CA GLU A 126 9.62 3.22 9.38
C GLU A 126 8.74 2.04 9.81
N ARG A 127 7.43 2.18 9.71
CA ARG A 127 6.42 1.18 10.05
C ARG A 127 5.45 1.03 8.89
N SER A 128 4.69 -0.06 8.86
CA SER A 128 3.61 -0.26 7.91
C SER A 128 2.26 0.24 8.43
N GLY A 129 1.30 0.50 7.54
CA GLY A 129 -0.04 0.93 7.92
C GLY A 129 -0.75 -0.08 8.83
N ALA A 130 -0.58 -1.39 8.59
CA ALA A 130 -1.17 -2.44 9.44
C ALA A 130 -0.57 -2.44 10.85
N SER A 131 0.75 -2.35 10.95
CA SER A 131 1.42 -2.36 12.25
C SER A 131 1.15 -1.07 13.04
N LEU A 132 1.06 0.09 12.38
CA LEU A 132 0.63 1.34 13.00
C LEU A 132 -0.82 1.26 13.48
N THR A 133 -1.72 0.68 12.68
CA THR A 133 -3.12 0.48 13.07
C THR A 133 -3.23 -0.45 14.26
N TRP A 134 -2.45 -1.55 14.29
CA TRP A 134 -2.39 -2.42 15.46
C TRP A 134 -1.91 -1.66 16.70
N THR A 135 -0.78 -0.95 16.57
CA THR A 135 -0.19 -0.21 17.69
C THR A 135 -1.15 0.84 18.25
N TYR A 136 -1.89 1.51 17.39
CA TYR A 136 -2.88 2.51 17.79
C TYR A 136 -4.00 1.92 18.66
N PHE A 137 -4.52 0.74 18.31
CA PHE A 137 -5.67 0.14 19.02
C PHE A 137 -5.29 -0.85 20.13
N PHE A 138 -4.14 -1.51 20.02
CA PHE A 138 -3.76 -2.62 20.91
C PHE A 138 -2.41 -2.40 21.62
N GLY A 139 -1.71 -1.30 21.28
CA GLY A 139 -0.37 -1.02 21.80
C GLY A 139 0.74 -1.73 21.03
N GLU A 140 1.99 -1.44 21.40
CA GLU A 140 3.17 -2.00 20.70
C GLU A 140 3.49 -3.46 21.08
N LYS A 141 2.90 -3.93 22.15
CA LYS A 141 3.10 -5.32 22.59
C LYS A 141 2.23 -6.25 21.74
N ASP A 142 2.74 -7.45 21.51
CA ASP A 142 1.98 -8.55 20.91
C ASP A 142 1.47 -8.28 19.48
N ILE A 143 2.21 -7.48 18.71
CA ILE A 143 1.91 -7.36 17.26
C ILE A 143 1.94 -8.78 16.64
N PRO A 144 0.85 -9.22 15.97
CA PRO A 144 0.78 -10.55 15.38
C PRO A 144 1.92 -10.82 14.41
N GLN A 145 2.42 -12.05 14.41
CA GLN A 145 3.60 -12.39 13.59
C GLN A 145 3.36 -12.16 12.09
N LEU A 146 2.15 -12.42 11.59
CA LEU A 146 1.83 -12.16 10.18
C LEU A 146 1.76 -10.68 9.86
N VAL A 147 1.35 -9.82 10.79
CA VAL A 147 1.43 -8.35 10.63
C VAL A 147 2.89 -7.91 10.58
N LYS A 148 3.79 -8.52 11.38
CA LYS A 148 5.24 -8.25 11.32
C LYS A 148 5.85 -8.66 9.98
N TYR A 149 5.44 -9.79 9.41
CA TYR A 149 5.90 -10.20 8.07
C TYR A 149 5.39 -9.26 6.96
N ILE A 150 4.14 -8.78 7.08
CA ILE A 150 3.59 -7.78 6.15
C ILE A 150 4.39 -6.49 6.24
N GLU A 151 4.62 -5.97 7.46
CA GLU A 151 5.46 -4.78 7.68
C GLU A 151 6.85 -4.95 7.09
N ASP A 152 7.53 -6.04 7.43
CA ASP A 152 8.91 -6.33 7.01
C ASP A 152 9.07 -6.36 5.48
N SER A 153 8.02 -6.81 4.78
CA SER A 153 7.95 -6.77 3.32
C SER A 153 7.61 -5.39 2.78
N ASP A 154 6.64 -4.70 3.39
CA ASP A 154 6.10 -3.45 2.89
C ASP A 154 7.13 -2.32 2.92
N ILE A 155 7.88 -2.22 4.04
CA ILE A 155 8.98 -1.27 4.20
C ILE A 155 10.33 -1.83 3.71
N TRP A 156 10.33 -2.97 3.01
CA TRP A 156 11.46 -3.56 2.31
C TRP A 156 12.67 -3.92 3.19
N ARG A 157 12.46 -4.34 4.44
CA ARG A 157 13.54 -4.72 5.37
C ARG A 157 14.01 -6.17 5.22
N PHE A 158 13.07 -7.10 5.08
CA PHE A 158 13.30 -8.55 5.01
C PHE A 158 14.15 -9.11 6.16
N THR A 159 13.93 -8.58 7.37
CA THR A 159 14.64 -8.96 8.60
C THR A 159 14.42 -10.43 8.96
N TYR A 160 13.22 -10.96 8.66
CA TYR A 160 12.89 -12.37 8.85
C TYR A 160 13.23 -13.24 7.62
N GLY A 161 13.94 -12.67 6.62
CA GLY A 161 14.45 -13.41 5.47
C GLY A 161 13.37 -14.06 4.62
N ASP A 162 13.48 -15.37 4.43
CA ASP A 162 12.55 -16.12 3.58
C ASP A 162 11.17 -16.28 4.21
N ASP A 163 11.04 -16.27 5.52
CA ASP A 163 9.74 -16.36 6.19
C ASP A 163 8.83 -15.19 5.80
N THR A 164 9.38 -13.96 5.73
CA THR A 164 8.66 -12.80 5.20
C THR A 164 8.17 -13.06 3.79
N ARG A 165 9.04 -13.56 2.91
CA ARG A 165 8.71 -13.82 1.50
C ARG A 165 7.65 -14.89 1.35
N TYR A 166 7.73 -15.96 2.15
CA TYR A 166 6.77 -17.06 2.13
C TYR A 166 5.41 -16.60 2.67
N ALA A 167 5.38 -15.95 3.84
CA ALA A 167 4.16 -15.43 4.43
C ALA A 167 3.41 -14.49 3.48
N VAL A 168 4.12 -13.51 2.90
CA VAL A 168 3.55 -12.54 1.97
C VAL A 168 3.07 -13.22 0.69
N SER A 169 3.81 -14.20 0.16
CA SER A 169 3.40 -14.96 -1.04
C SER A 169 2.08 -15.70 -0.82
N TYR A 170 1.87 -16.25 0.37
CA TYR A 170 0.61 -16.89 0.74
C TYR A 170 -0.52 -15.86 0.94
N LEU A 171 -0.25 -14.83 1.73
CA LEU A 171 -1.27 -13.84 2.13
C LEU A 171 -1.75 -12.97 0.96
N TYR A 172 -0.95 -12.82 -0.09
CA TYR A 172 -1.29 -11.97 -1.24
C TYR A 172 -2.60 -12.37 -1.93
N GLN A 173 -3.01 -13.64 -1.85
CA GLN A 173 -4.30 -14.11 -2.38
C GLN A 173 -5.51 -13.49 -1.66
N PHE A 174 -5.31 -12.95 -0.46
CA PHE A 174 -6.35 -12.29 0.33
C PHE A 174 -6.29 -10.76 0.25
N SER A 175 -5.40 -10.21 -0.57
CA SER A 175 -5.35 -8.77 -0.81
C SER A 175 -6.70 -8.27 -1.31
N GLY A 176 -7.27 -7.27 -0.62
CA GLY A 176 -8.62 -6.77 -0.87
C GLY A 176 -9.75 -7.52 -0.17
N HIS A 177 -9.45 -8.50 0.70
CA HIS A 177 -10.42 -9.27 1.47
C HIS A 177 -10.13 -9.17 2.99
N PRO A 178 -10.42 -8.03 3.64
CA PRO A 178 -10.11 -7.82 5.06
C PRO A 178 -10.74 -8.85 5.99
N GLU A 179 -11.95 -9.35 5.66
CA GLU A 179 -12.67 -10.34 6.45
C GLU A 179 -11.91 -11.67 6.50
N LYS A 180 -11.33 -12.09 5.38
CA LYS A 180 -10.45 -13.26 5.33
C LYS A 180 -9.11 -13.03 5.98
N MET A 181 -8.56 -11.81 5.81
CA MET A 181 -7.30 -11.43 6.43
C MET A 181 -7.39 -11.42 7.97
N LEU A 182 -8.57 -11.15 8.52
CA LEU A 182 -8.81 -11.16 9.96
C LEU A 182 -8.53 -12.53 10.59
N ASP A 183 -8.84 -13.63 9.90
CA ASP A 183 -8.53 -14.97 10.37
C ASP A 183 -7.01 -15.15 10.57
N TYR A 184 -6.22 -14.60 9.67
CA TYR A 184 -4.76 -14.68 9.69
C TYR A 184 -4.11 -13.70 10.69
N VAL A 185 -4.72 -12.55 10.96
CA VAL A 185 -4.25 -11.64 12.01
C VAL A 185 -4.23 -12.32 13.39
N ASN A 186 -5.09 -13.33 13.58
CA ASN A 186 -5.17 -14.09 14.83
C ASN A 186 -4.52 -15.49 14.76
N ALA A 187 -3.77 -15.79 13.69
CA ALA A 187 -3.21 -17.11 13.45
C ALA A 187 -2.33 -17.62 14.60
N SER A 188 -2.52 -18.87 14.99
CA SER A 188 -1.67 -19.60 15.92
C SER A 188 -0.30 -19.92 15.31
N GLU A 189 0.67 -20.33 16.14
CA GLU A 189 2.01 -20.74 15.64
C GLU A 189 1.91 -21.88 14.64
N GLU A 190 1.05 -22.88 14.86
CA GLU A 190 0.83 -23.99 13.94
C GLU A 190 0.27 -23.53 12.58
N GLU A 191 -0.67 -22.58 12.60
CA GLU A 191 -1.21 -21.98 11.38
C GLU A 191 -0.16 -21.16 10.64
N ILE A 192 0.71 -20.44 11.36
CA ILE A 192 1.82 -19.69 10.78
C ILE A 192 2.81 -20.64 10.08
N GLU A 193 3.20 -21.76 10.73
CA GLU A 193 4.08 -22.76 10.11
C GLU A 193 3.47 -23.29 8.81
N LYS A 194 2.18 -23.59 8.80
CA LYS A 194 1.48 -24.03 7.59
C LYS A 194 1.48 -22.96 6.51
N ILE A 195 1.22 -21.69 6.86
CA ILE A 195 1.26 -20.55 5.94
C ILE A 195 2.65 -20.43 5.30
N LEU A 196 3.72 -20.57 6.09
CA LEU A 196 5.08 -20.52 5.58
C LEU A 196 5.37 -21.67 4.61
N MET A 197 4.93 -22.90 4.93
CA MET A 197 5.07 -24.04 4.03
C MET A 197 4.35 -23.85 2.69
N ASP A 198 3.09 -23.46 2.74
CA ASP A 198 2.26 -23.23 1.55
C ASP A 198 2.81 -22.02 0.76
N GLY A 199 3.22 -20.98 1.45
CA GLY A 199 3.82 -19.79 0.88
C GLY A 199 5.15 -20.04 0.19
N LYS A 200 5.96 -20.97 0.72
CA LYS A 200 7.19 -21.43 0.07
C LYS A 200 6.89 -22.03 -1.31
N MET A 201 5.93 -22.94 -1.39
CA MET A 201 5.55 -23.56 -2.67
C MET A 201 5.06 -22.50 -3.68
N ILE A 202 4.24 -21.55 -3.23
CA ILE A 202 3.75 -20.46 -4.06
C ILE A 202 4.92 -19.58 -4.55
N LYS A 203 5.85 -19.24 -3.66
CA LYS A 203 7.02 -18.42 -3.99
C LYS A 203 7.94 -19.12 -4.99
N GLU A 204 8.25 -20.39 -4.78
CA GLU A 204 9.08 -21.18 -5.68
C GLU A 204 8.45 -21.29 -7.08
N TYR A 205 7.14 -21.52 -7.16
CA TYR A 205 6.42 -21.51 -8.43
C TYR A 205 6.49 -20.15 -9.13
N ARG A 206 6.25 -19.06 -8.41
CA ARG A 206 6.33 -17.69 -8.97
C ARG A 206 7.74 -17.34 -9.42
N ASP A 207 8.77 -17.76 -8.67
CA ASP A 207 10.16 -17.55 -9.04
C ASP A 207 10.50 -18.30 -10.33
N GLY A 208 10.03 -19.54 -10.48
CA GLY A 208 10.17 -20.28 -11.71
C GLY A 208 9.52 -19.58 -12.90
N GLN A 209 8.32 -19.01 -12.73
CA GLN A 209 7.65 -18.23 -13.78
C GLN A 209 8.43 -16.95 -14.12
N ARG A 210 8.93 -16.23 -13.11
CA ARG A 210 9.82 -15.07 -13.29
C ARG A 210 11.06 -15.42 -14.10
N ASP A 211 11.73 -16.52 -13.76
CA ASP A 211 12.99 -16.94 -14.39
C ASP A 211 12.78 -17.34 -15.86
N VAL A 212 11.66 -18.02 -16.16
CA VAL A 212 11.24 -18.28 -17.55
C VAL A 212 11.05 -16.97 -18.31
N LEU A 213 10.33 -16.02 -17.71
CA LEU A 213 10.04 -14.73 -18.35
C LEU A 213 11.33 -13.93 -18.61
N LEU A 214 12.25 -13.89 -17.65
CA LEU A 214 13.54 -13.20 -17.78
C LEU A 214 14.45 -13.84 -18.83
N ARG A 215 14.35 -15.15 -19.03
CA ARG A 215 15.10 -15.87 -20.07
C ARG A 215 14.54 -15.63 -21.47
N ASP A 216 13.22 -15.62 -21.61
CA ASP A 216 12.55 -15.70 -22.91
C ASP A 216 12.14 -14.33 -23.45
N VAL A 217 12.08 -13.29 -22.62
CA VAL A 217 11.72 -11.92 -22.98
C VAL A 217 12.87 -10.97 -22.71
N SER A 218 13.39 -10.34 -23.75
CA SER A 218 14.45 -9.33 -23.59
C SER A 218 13.86 -7.96 -23.26
N PRO A 219 14.51 -7.18 -22.37
CA PRO A 219 14.15 -5.80 -22.15
C PRO A 219 14.40 -4.95 -23.42
N ILE A 220 13.59 -3.93 -23.60
CA ILE A 220 13.82 -2.85 -24.57
C ILE A 220 14.24 -1.58 -23.84
N ASN A 221 14.78 -0.60 -24.53
CA ASN A 221 15.13 0.68 -23.94
C ASN A 221 14.06 1.73 -24.20
N LEU A 222 13.69 2.50 -23.16
CA LEU A 222 12.94 3.75 -23.30
C LEU A 222 13.84 4.94 -23.05
N LYS A 223 13.73 5.95 -23.91
CA LYS A 223 14.32 7.26 -23.70
C LYS A 223 13.32 8.15 -22.94
N ILE A 224 13.59 8.38 -21.67
CA ILE A 224 12.80 9.24 -20.78
C ILE A 224 13.62 10.50 -20.54
N LYS A 225 13.38 11.59 -21.29
CA LYS A 225 14.25 12.76 -21.40
C LYS A 225 15.67 12.37 -21.78
N GLU A 226 16.65 12.68 -20.89
CA GLU A 226 18.07 12.33 -21.05
C GLU A 226 18.42 10.89 -20.64
N HIS A 227 17.51 10.18 -19.97
CA HIS A 227 17.77 8.87 -19.42
C HIS A 227 17.36 7.73 -20.37
N VAL A 228 18.22 6.73 -20.50
CA VAL A 228 17.93 5.47 -21.20
C VAL A 228 17.63 4.39 -20.15
N VAL A 229 16.39 3.96 -20.08
CA VAL A 229 15.87 3.06 -19.07
C VAL A 229 15.50 1.71 -19.70
N PRO A 230 16.12 0.60 -19.27
CA PRO A 230 15.68 -0.73 -19.68
C PRO A 230 14.28 -1.02 -19.14
N VAL A 231 13.39 -1.47 -20.01
CA VAL A 231 12.02 -1.81 -19.65
C VAL A 231 11.65 -3.20 -20.16
N HIS A 232 10.95 -3.95 -19.33
CA HIS A 232 10.62 -5.34 -19.59
C HIS A 232 9.10 -5.54 -19.61
N ASN A 233 8.59 -6.20 -20.65
CA ASN A 233 7.18 -6.57 -20.69
C ASN A 233 6.89 -7.66 -19.65
N THR A 234 6.13 -7.32 -18.63
CA THR A 234 5.94 -8.18 -17.45
C THR A 234 4.47 -8.15 -17.01
N PRO A 235 3.85 -9.32 -16.80
CA PRO A 235 2.53 -9.36 -16.18
C PRO A 235 2.49 -8.62 -14.84
N GLU A 236 1.39 -7.94 -14.56
CA GLU A 236 1.23 -7.08 -13.36
C GLU A 236 1.62 -7.80 -12.05
N PHE A 237 1.29 -9.09 -11.92
CA PHE A 237 1.56 -9.87 -10.71
C PHE A 237 3.04 -10.27 -10.51
N LEU A 238 3.90 -10.15 -11.53
CA LEU A 238 5.36 -10.37 -11.45
C LEU A 238 6.18 -9.08 -11.51
N ARG A 239 5.54 -7.91 -11.60
CA ARG A 239 6.22 -6.63 -11.83
C ARG A 239 7.33 -6.32 -10.82
N SER A 240 7.09 -6.63 -9.54
CA SER A 240 8.05 -6.37 -8.46
C SER A 240 9.21 -7.37 -8.50
N ASP A 241 8.91 -8.66 -8.68
CA ASP A 241 9.92 -9.73 -8.70
C ASP A 241 10.86 -9.57 -9.91
N VAL A 242 10.30 -9.35 -11.12
CA VAL A 242 11.08 -9.12 -12.35
C VAL A 242 11.86 -7.82 -12.27
N GLY A 243 11.23 -6.73 -11.85
CA GLY A 243 11.88 -5.43 -11.76
C GLY A 243 13.05 -5.42 -10.77
N HIS A 244 12.91 -6.08 -9.61
CA HIS A 244 13.97 -6.19 -8.62
C HIS A 244 15.17 -6.99 -9.16
N VAL A 245 14.91 -8.16 -9.76
CA VAL A 245 15.99 -8.99 -10.32
C VAL A 245 16.73 -8.25 -11.44
N LEU A 246 16.00 -7.62 -12.38
CA LEU A 246 16.62 -6.85 -13.45
C LEU A 246 17.42 -5.66 -12.94
N ALA A 247 16.88 -4.89 -11.98
CA ALA A 247 17.60 -3.76 -11.40
C ALA A 247 18.90 -4.20 -10.74
N THR A 248 18.88 -5.34 -10.02
CA THR A 248 20.07 -5.92 -9.40
C THR A 248 21.07 -6.40 -10.44
N GLN A 249 20.63 -7.12 -11.48
CA GLN A 249 21.51 -7.65 -12.51
C GLN A 249 22.15 -6.57 -13.38
N LEU A 250 21.40 -5.50 -13.68
CA LEU A 250 21.88 -4.41 -14.54
C LEU A 250 22.56 -3.28 -13.76
N GLY A 251 22.50 -3.27 -12.42
CA GLY A 251 23.10 -2.24 -11.57
C GLY A 251 22.54 -0.85 -11.81
N LYS A 252 21.26 -0.73 -12.20
CA LYS A 252 20.59 0.54 -12.46
C LYS A 252 19.08 0.45 -12.33
N THR A 253 18.42 1.60 -12.27
CA THR A 253 16.96 1.65 -12.31
C THR A 253 16.42 1.11 -13.62
N VAL A 254 15.43 0.23 -13.53
CA VAL A 254 14.71 -0.39 -14.65
C VAL A 254 13.21 -0.14 -14.50
N ALA A 255 12.44 -0.45 -15.53
CA ALA A 255 10.99 -0.54 -15.39
C ALA A 255 10.45 -1.88 -15.91
N THR A 256 9.33 -2.31 -15.36
CA THR A 256 8.45 -3.28 -16.00
C THR A 256 7.26 -2.56 -16.58
N PHE A 257 6.67 -3.07 -17.68
CA PHE A 257 5.49 -2.46 -18.26
C PHE A 257 4.42 -3.48 -18.62
N VAL A 258 3.18 -3.01 -18.60
CA VAL A 258 2.01 -3.75 -19.09
C VAL A 258 1.11 -2.80 -19.87
N ILE A 259 0.56 -3.29 -20.97
CA ILE A 259 -0.40 -2.55 -21.81
C ILE A 259 -1.81 -2.90 -21.31
N ASN A 260 -2.62 -1.88 -21.08
CA ASN A 260 -4.02 -2.01 -20.67
C ASN A 260 -4.88 -1.02 -21.49
N GLY A 261 -5.48 -1.53 -22.58
CA GLY A 261 -6.13 -0.68 -23.57
C GLY A 261 -5.12 0.26 -24.23
N ASP A 262 -5.40 1.55 -24.22
CA ASP A 262 -4.54 2.63 -24.75
C ASP A 262 -3.53 3.16 -23.75
N THR A 263 -3.46 2.57 -22.57
CA THR A 263 -2.56 2.99 -21.50
C THR A 263 -1.47 1.97 -21.28
N VAL A 264 -0.24 2.42 -21.10
CA VAL A 264 0.91 1.63 -20.65
C VAL A 264 1.23 2.02 -19.22
N LYS A 265 1.19 1.04 -18.33
CA LYS A 265 1.65 1.21 -16.95
C LYS A 265 3.12 0.86 -16.87
N LEU A 266 3.92 1.76 -16.32
CA LEU A 266 5.35 1.59 -16.06
C LEU A 266 5.56 1.48 -14.55
N HIS A 267 6.25 0.44 -14.11
CA HIS A 267 6.63 0.23 -12.71
C HIS A 267 8.15 0.24 -12.59
N PHE A 268 8.69 1.32 -12.07
CA PHE A 268 10.12 1.51 -11.87
C PHE A 268 10.61 0.81 -10.62
N ARG A 269 11.78 0.20 -10.70
CA ARG A 269 12.51 -0.41 -9.59
C ARG A 269 13.98 -0.04 -9.64
N GLY A 270 14.51 0.30 -8.46
CA GLY A 270 15.91 0.63 -8.25
C GLY A 270 16.32 0.29 -6.81
N ASN A 271 17.46 0.80 -6.40
CA ASN A 271 17.94 0.81 -5.03
C ASN A 271 18.50 2.21 -4.69
N ASP A 272 19.02 2.40 -3.47
CA ASP A 272 19.50 3.69 -3.00
C ASP A 272 20.73 4.22 -3.75
N GLU A 273 21.47 3.34 -4.42
CA GLU A 273 22.66 3.67 -5.20
C GLU A 273 22.35 4.03 -6.65
N HIS A 274 21.14 3.75 -7.13
CA HIS A 274 20.77 3.98 -8.52
C HIS A 274 20.42 5.46 -8.79
N ASP A 275 20.97 5.99 -9.86
CA ASP A 275 20.72 7.32 -10.39
C ASP A 275 20.43 7.23 -11.91
N PRO A 276 19.27 7.71 -12.39
CA PRO A 276 18.15 8.26 -11.63
C PRO A 276 17.43 7.24 -10.77
N SER A 277 16.82 7.69 -9.67
CA SER A 277 15.96 6.86 -8.83
C SER A 277 14.65 6.51 -9.53
N ALA A 278 13.96 5.47 -9.04
CA ALA A 278 12.64 5.10 -9.56
C ALA A 278 11.62 6.25 -9.45
N LEU A 279 11.65 7.00 -8.35
CA LEU A 279 10.75 8.14 -8.13
C LEU A 279 11.01 9.28 -9.10
N GLU A 280 12.28 9.62 -9.38
CA GLU A 280 12.63 10.67 -10.34
C GLU A 280 12.12 10.35 -11.74
N LEU A 281 12.34 9.14 -12.23
CA LEU A 281 11.83 8.69 -13.52
C LEU A 281 10.29 8.72 -13.58
N ALA A 282 9.63 8.25 -12.53
CA ALA A 282 8.17 8.29 -12.46
C ALA A 282 7.63 9.72 -12.48
N LYS A 283 8.25 10.66 -11.74
CA LYS A 283 7.85 12.08 -11.71
C LYS A 283 7.98 12.75 -13.08
N ILE A 284 8.98 12.40 -13.88
CA ILE A 284 9.12 12.90 -15.27
C ILE A 284 7.88 12.57 -16.09
N LEU A 285 7.26 11.42 -15.81
CA LEU A 285 6.04 10.95 -16.51
C LEU A 285 4.76 11.24 -15.70
N ASN A 286 4.77 12.24 -14.82
CA ASN A 286 3.64 12.61 -13.95
C ASN A 286 3.15 11.46 -13.04
N GLY A 287 4.06 10.56 -12.67
CA GLY A 287 3.83 9.46 -11.76
C GLY A 287 4.30 9.76 -10.34
N GLY A 288 4.37 8.72 -9.50
CA GLY A 288 4.78 8.85 -8.12
C GLY A 288 5.14 7.50 -7.48
N GLY A 289 5.47 7.54 -6.19
CA GLY A 289 5.86 6.37 -5.41
C GLY A 289 6.98 6.70 -4.42
N HIS A 290 7.79 5.69 -4.14
CA HIS A 290 8.98 5.79 -3.27
C HIS A 290 10.27 5.85 -4.09
N ARG A 291 11.39 6.24 -3.46
CA ARG A 291 12.70 6.35 -4.11
C ARG A 291 13.05 5.13 -4.97
N ASN A 292 12.85 3.93 -4.44
CA ASN A 292 13.25 2.67 -5.06
C ASN A 292 12.12 1.92 -5.79
N ALA A 293 10.87 2.37 -5.62
CA ALA A 293 9.69 1.74 -6.21
C ALA A 293 8.63 2.80 -6.55
N ALA A 294 8.45 3.09 -7.82
CA ALA A 294 7.53 4.11 -8.29
C ALA A 294 6.81 3.65 -9.55
N ALA A 295 5.73 4.34 -9.93
CA ALA A 295 4.97 4.00 -11.12
C ALA A 295 4.50 5.24 -11.87
N ALA A 296 4.35 5.11 -13.17
CA ALA A 296 3.71 6.10 -14.03
C ALA A 296 2.79 5.41 -15.03
N SER A 297 1.93 6.20 -15.68
CA SER A 297 1.12 5.73 -16.80
C SER A 297 1.22 6.73 -17.92
N VAL A 298 1.39 6.20 -19.13
CA VAL A 298 1.46 6.97 -20.36
C VAL A 298 0.49 6.38 -21.38
N THR A 299 0.15 7.11 -22.40
CA THR A 299 -0.60 6.56 -23.54
C THR A 299 0.27 5.59 -24.33
N LEU A 300 -0.36 4.70 -25.08
CA LEU A 300 0.35 3.77 -25.97
C LEU A 300 1.18 4.52 -27.01
N GLY A 301 0.68 5.67 -27.50
CA GLY A 301 1.41 6.54 -28.43
C GLY A 301 2.68 7.10 -27.82
N GLU A 302 2.59 7.74 -26.63
CA GLU A 302 3.74 8.27 -25.90
C GLU A 302 4.78 7.17 -25.60
N PHE A 303 4.32 5.96 -25.24
CA PHE A 303 5.21 4.83 -25.00
C PHE A 303 6.04 4.50 -26.24
N PHE A 304 5.41 4.37 -27.41
CA PHE A 304 6.13 4.06 -28.65
C PHE A 304 7.07 5.19 -29.11
N GLU A 305 6.76 6.44 -28.81
CA GLU A 305 7.65 7.57 -29.09
C GLU A 305 8.91 7.52 -28.24
N MET A 306 8.83 6.98 -27.02
CA MET A 306 9.97 6.78 -26.09
C MET A 306 10.84 5.56 -26.43
N VAL A 307 10.35 4.60 -27.22
CA VAL A 307 11.15 3.39 -27.55
C VAL A 307 12.38 3.80 -28.37
N GLU A 308 13.55 3.47 -27.82
CA GLU A 308 14.82 3.69 -28.51
C GLU A 308 14.94 2.74 -29.71
N LYS A 309 15.24 3.33 -30.90
CA LYS A 309 15.31 2.57 -32.16
C LYS A 309 16.69 1.98 -32.39
#